data_a695c2fe9ede210222a784b0f6c86dbf
#
_entry.id   a695c2fe9ede210222a784b0f6c86dbf
#
_cell.length_a   1.000
_cell.length_b   1.000
_cell.length_c   1.000
_cell.angle_alpha   90.00
_cell.angle_beta   90.00
_cell.angle_gamma   90.00
#
_symmetry.space_group_name_H-M   'P 1'
#
loop_
_entity.id
_entity.type
_entity.pdbx_description
1 polymer ?
#
loop_
_entity_poly.entity_id
_entity_poly.type
_entity_poly.pdbx_seq_one_letter_code
_entity_poly.pdbx_strand_id
1 'polypeptide(L)'
;MPNIGGQFPIGEVFTESKDLKALNGRLRIFIFADKNYRINKPKNPITLIIIQGQVVACENSTPEFDQVLFNIRKDEGVVWVRELGFGLNRAYSKTKTVDDIGSYERMCGVHVSLGTKHGMYGKPGFKRRDGKYHLDVFVDVHSVTLGDEVVYKDDAWIIIPFNHST
;
A
#
# COMPACT_ATOMS: atom_id res chain seq x y z
N MET A 1 14.97 -2.48 -14.62
CA MET A 1 15.19 -1.92 -13.27
C MET A 1 14.55 -2.84 -12.28
N PRO A 2 15.25 -3.32 -11.28
CA PRO A 2 14.63 -4.17 -10.26
C PRO A 2 13.70 -3.34 -9.37
N ASN A 3 12.61 -3.95 -8.91
CA ASN A 3 11.67 -3.42 -7.92
C ASN A 3 10.72 -2.30 -8.39
N ILE A 4 10.45 -2.19 -9.68
CA ILE A 4 9.43 -1.27 -10.18
C ILE A 4 8.53 -2.03 -11.14
N GLY A 5 7.23 -1.89 -10.98
CA GLY A 5 6.20 -2.41 -11.85
C GLY A 5 5.10 -1.40 -12.11
N GLY A 6 4.22 -1.69 -13.03
CA GLY A 6 3.07 -0.86 -13.31
C GLY A 6 2.07 -1.57 -14.21
N GLN A 7 0.82 -1.10 -14.15
CA GLN A 7 -0.29 -1.59 -14.98
C GLN A 7 -0.94 -0.44 -15.72
N PHE A 8 -0.86 -0.48 -17.05
CA PHE A 8 -1.46 0.52 -17.92
C PHE A 8 -2.37 -0.16 -18.95
N PRO A 9 -3.45 0.51 -19.39
CA PRO A 9 -3.84 1.90 -19.14
C PRO A 9 -4.62 2.13 -17.83
N ILE A 10 -4.84 1.12 -16.99
CA ILE A 10 -5.69 1.23 -15.80
C ILE A 10 -5.12 2.21 -14.77
N GLY A 11 -3.79 2.33 -14.72
CA GLY A 11 -3.11 3.40 -14.00
C GLY A 11 -2.63 3.03 -12.60
N GLU A 12 -1.56 2.24 -12.54
CA GLU A 12 -0.85 1.93 -11.31
C GLU A 12 0.66 1.85 -11.57
N VAL A 13 1.42 2.37 -10.63
CA VAL A 13 2.87 2.12 -10.53
C VAL A 13 3.17 1.67 -9.12
N PHE A 14 3.99 0.64 -8.97
CA PHE A 14 4.35 0.11 -7.68
C PHE A 14 5.84 -0.23 -7.59
N THR A 15 6.34 -0.23 -6.37
CA THR A 15 7.73 -0.54 -6.05
C THR A 15 7.82 -1.26 -4.71
N GLU A 16 8.96 -1.85 -4.44
CA GLU A 16 9.28 -2.43 -3.15
C GLU A 16 10.66 -1.95 -2.69
N SER A 17 10.80 -1.58 -1.42
CA SER A 17 12.09 -1.17 -0.86
C SER A 17 13.15 -2.26 -1.03
N LYS A 18 14.39 -1.88 -1.33
CA LYS A 18 15.55 -2.79 -1.31
C LYS A 18 15.78 -3.33 0.10
N ASP A 19 15.57 -2.49 1.12
CA ASP A 19 15.58 -2.86 2.52
C ASP A 19 14.18 -2.68 3.10
N LEU A 20 13.46 -3.80 3.32
CA LEU A 20 12.12 -3.77 3.90
C LEU A 20 12.10 -3.24 5.32
N LYS A 21 13.23 -3.33 6.05
CA LYS A 21 13.35 -2.82 7.42
C LYS A 21 13.52 -1.30 7.48
N ALA A 22 13.76 -0.65 6.36
CA ALA A 22 13.90 0.82 6.31
C ALA A 22 12.57 1.56 6.61
N LEU A 23 11.42 0.90 6.43
CA LEU A 23 10.12 1.51 6.68
C LEU A 23 9.83 1.58 8.17
N ASN A 24 9.64 2.81 8.68
CA ASN A 24 9.28 3.09 10.06
C ASN A 24 8.29 4.24 10.12
N GLY A 25 7.38 4.21 11.10
CA GLY A 25 6.46 5.31 11.33
C GLY A 25 5.02 4.89 11.54
N ARG A 26 4.09 5.77 11.19
CA ARG A 26 2.65 5.59 11.36
C ARG A 26 1.97 5.74 10.00
N LEU A 27 1.16 4.77 9.62
CA LEU A 27 0.33 4.83 8.42
C LEU A 27 -1.14 4.87 8.83
N ARG A 28 -1.85 5.92 8.39
CA ARG A 28 -3.30 6.00 8.51
C ARG A 28 -3.92 5.40 7.26
N ILE A 29 -4.77 4.40 7.43
CA ILE A 29 -5.48 3.76 6.32
C ILE A 29 -6.97 4.06 6.39
N PHE A 30 -7.61 4.30 5.24
CA PHE A 30 -9.02 4.66 5.15
C PHE A 30 -9.85 3.66 4.35
N ILE A 31 -9.21 2.73 3.64
CA ILE A 31 -9.88 1.69 2.89
C ILE A 31 -8.97 0.46 2.80
N PHE A 32 -9.55 -0.74 2.90
CA PHE A 32 -8.84 -2.00 2.77
C PHE A 32 -9.77 -3.10 2.24
N ALA A 33 -9.19 -4.13 1.61
CA ALA A 33 -9.90 -5.35 1.28
C ALA A 33 -9.79 -6.38 2.42
N ASP A 34 -10.83 -7.18 2.63
CA ASP A 34 -10.79 -8.30 3.54
C ASP A 34 -10.57 -9.64 2.80
N LYS A 35 -10.45 -10.73 3.54
CA LYS A 35 -10.26 -12.08 2.99
C LYS A 35 -11.39 -12.58 2.08
N ASN A 36 -12.55 -11.94 2.12
CA ASN A 36 -13.73 -12.28 1.31
C ASN A 36 -13.83 -11.37 0.09
N TYR A 37 -12.75 -10.63 -0.22
CA TYR A 37 -12.68 -9.64 -1.31
C TYR A 37 -13.70 -8.51 -1.18
N ARG A 38 -14.08 -8.15 0.04
CA ARG A 38 -14.96 -7.00 0.32
C ARG A 38 -14.13 -5.78 0.63
N ILE A 39 -14.50 -4.66 0.03
CA ILE A 39 -13.90 -3.36 0.32
C ILE A 39 -14.53 -2.81 1.60
N ASN A 40 -13.69 -2.50 2.56
CA ASN A 40 -14.06 -1.94 3.86
C ASN A 40 -13.62 -0.48 3.95
N LYS A 41 -14.53 0.38 4.38
CA LYS A 41 -14.31 1.83 4.57
C LYS A 41 -14.59 2.18 6.03
N PRO A 42 -13.59 2.12 6.91
CA PRO A 42 -13.75 2.47 8.33
C PRO A 42 -14.26 3.90 8.49
N LYS A 43 -15.15 4.13 9.45
CA LYS A 43 -15.64 5.48 9.76
C LYS A 43 -14.52 6.42 10.17
N ASN A 44 -13.55 5.90 10.94
CA ASN A 44 -12.33 6.61 11.32
C ASN A 44 -11.13 5.88 10.72
N PRO A 45 -10.11 6.58 10.25
CA PRO A 45 -8.91 5.93 9.75
C PRO A 45 -8.26 5.05 10.81
N ILE A 46 -7.84 3.86 10.38
CA ILE A 46 -7.06 2.92 11.20
C ILE A 46 -5.59 3.36 11.13
N THR A 47 -4.88 3.36 12.26
CA THR A 47 -3.47 3.72 12.28
C THR A 47 -2.60 2.50 12.55
N LEU A 48 -1.73 2.16 11.61
CA LEU A 48 -0.70 1.15 11.77
C LEU A 48 0.57 1.78 12.34
N ILE A 49 1.13 1.14 13.35
CA ILE A 49 2.47 1.47 13.88
C ILE A 49 3.44 0.49 13.24
N ILE A 50 4.44 1.03 12.53
CA ILE A 50 5.40 0.24 11.77
C ILE A 50 6.79 0.46 12.33
N ILE A 51 7.45 -0.63 12.65
CA ILE A 51 8.85 -0.66 13.10
C ILE A 51 9.59 -1.69 12.24
N GLN A 52 10.65 -1.25 11.58
CA GLN A 52 11.47 -2.10 10.71
C GLN A 52 10.62 -2.90 9.70
N GLY A 53 9.68 -2.22 9.03
CA GLY A 53 8.83 -2.80 8.01
C GLY A 53 7.70 -3.70 8.50
N GLN A 54 7.55 -3.88 9.81
CA GLN A 54 6.55 -4.76 10.42
C GLN A 54 5.48 -3.95 11.13
N VAL A 55 4.22 -4.35 10.98
CA VAL A 55 3.11 -3.79 11.76
C VAL A 55 3.18 -4.37 13.16
N VAL A 56 3.60 -3.56 14.13
CA VAL A 56 3.76 -3.94 15.53
C VAL A 56 2.53 -3.62 16.38
N ALA A 57 1.77 -2.60 16.01
CA ALA A 57 0.52 -2.23 16.68
C ALA A 57 -0.47 -1.62 15.69
N CYS A 58 -1.74 -1.55 16.11
CA CYS A 58 -2.83 -0.96 15.36
C CYS A 58 -3.72 -0.16 16.32
N GLU A 59 -4.05 1.09 15.93
CA GLU A 59 -4.95 1.97 16.68
C GLU A 59 -6.22 2.21 15.87
N ASN A 60 -7.35 2.38 16.55
CA ASN A 60 -8.66 2.59 15.93
C ASN A 60 -9.05 1.49 14.93
N SER A 61 -8.67 0.26 15.21
CA SER A 61 -8.95 -0.88 14.35
C SER A 61 -10.44 -1.20 14.31
N THR A 62 -10.85 -1.98 13.31
CA THR A 62 -12.18 -2.59 13.25
C THR A 62 -12.07 -4.10 13.38
N PRO A 63 -13.15 -4.80 13.80
CA PRO A 63 -13.14 -6.26 13.88
C PRO A 63 -12.70 -6.95 12.57
N GLU A 64 -13.10 -6.40 11.43
CA GLU A 64 -12.73 -6.90 10.11
C GLU A 64 -11.23 -6.77 9.87
N PHE A 65 -10.64 -5.63 10.24
CA PHE A 65 -9.21 -5.40 10.07
C PHE A 65 -8.38 -6.19 11.08
N ASP A 66 -8.83 -6.31 12.31
CA ASP A 66 -8.22 -7.19 13.31
C ASP A 66 -8.15 -8.64 12.82
N GLN A 67 -9.23 -9.10 12.17
CA GLN A 67 -9.25 -10.43 11.57
C GLN A 67 -8.24 -10.57 10.42
N VAL A 68 -8.04 -9.53 9.62
CA VAL A 68 -7.00 -9.50 8.58
C VAL A 68 -5.62 -9.65 9.20
N LEU A 69 -5.28 -8.81 10.18
CA LEU A 69 -3.99 -8.86 10.87
C LEU A 69 -3.76 -10.20 11.58
N PHE A 70 -4.79 -10.73 12.22
CA PHE A 70 -4.74 -12.04 12.87
C PHE A 70 -4.41 -13.16 11.87
N ASN A 71 -5.10 -13.20 10.73
CA ASN A 71 -4.88 -14.22 9.72
C ASN A 71 -3.44 -14.18 9.17
N ILE A 72 -2.94 -12.97 8.86
CA ILE A 72 -1.56 -12.80 8.39
C ILE A 72 -0.57 -13.28 9.45
N ARG A 73 -0.72 -12.85 10.71
CA ARG A 73 0.17 -13.28 11.82
C ARG A 73 0.13 -14.78 12.06
N LYS A 74 -1.07 -15.38 12.01
CA LYS A 74 -1.24 -16.83 12.18
C LYS A 74 -0.48 -17.63 11.12
N ASP A 75 -0.48 -17.17 9.88
CA ASP A 75 0.05 -17.92 8.75
C ASP A 75 1.49 -17.57 8.40
N GLU A 76 1.91 -16.32 8.63
CA GLU A 76 3.22 -15.79 8.24
C GLU A 76 4.08 -15.33 9.43
N GLY A 77 3.55 -15.40 10.65
CA GLY A 77 4.23 -15.03 11.90
C GLY A 77 4.21 -13.53 12.19
N VAL A 78 4.47 -12.70 11.19
CA VAL A 78 4.51 -11.24 11.28
C VAL A 78 3.75 -10.61 10.12
N VAL A 79 3.32 -9.35 10.29
CA VAL A 79 2.70 -8.58 9.20
C VAL A 79 3.76 -7.64 8.61
N TRP A 80 4.26 -7.98 7.43
CA TRP A 80 5.17 -7.14 6.68
C TRP A 80 4.39 -6.11 5.85
N VAL A 81 4.94 -4.90 5.76
CA VAL A 81 4.58 -3.92 4.73
C VAL A 81 5.60 -4.07 3.60
N ARG A 82 5.16 -4.50 2.43
CA ARG A 82 6.07 -4.81 1.34
C ARG A 82 6.02 -3.83 0.19
N GLU A 83 4.86 -3.73 -0.45
CA GLU A 83 4.70 -2.87 -1.62
C GLU A 83 4.40 -1.45 -1.22
N LEU A 84 4.89 -0.51 -2.02
CA LEU A 84 4.46 0.86 -2.07
C LEU A 84 3.87 1.11 -3.45
N GLY A 85 2.58 1.30 -3.52
CA GLY A 85 1.83 1.50 -4.74
C GLY A 85 1.29 2.91 -4.89
N PHE A 86 1.18 3.33 -6.14
CA PHE A 86 0.71 4.65 -6.56
C PHE A 86 -0.41 4.48 -7.57
N GLY A 87 -1.64 4.68 -7.12
CA GLY A 87 -2.80 4.72 -8.00
C GLY A 87 -2.83 6.03 -8.77
N LEU A 88 -3.00 5.95 -10.08
CA LEU A 88 -2.91 7.10 -10.99
C LEU A 88 -4.23 7.45 -11.65
N ASN A 89 -5.29 6.66 -11.41
CA ASN A 89 -6.59 6.88 -12.03
C ASN A 89 -7.34 8.02 -11.34
N ARG A 90 -7.34 9.19 -11.97
CA ARG A 90 -7.97 10.42 -11.46
C ARG A 90 -9.50 10.40 -11.45
N ALA A 91 -10.13 9.40 -12.07
CA ALA A 91 -11.59 9.24 -12.01
C ALA A 91 -12.06 8.85 -10.59
N TYR A 92 -11.16 8.34 -9.77
CA TYR A 92 -11.40 7.92 -8.38
C TYR A 92 -10.40 8.57 -7.43
N SER A 93 -10.83 8.78 -6.20
CA SER A 93 -10.04 9.43 -5.15
C SER A 93 -10.54 8.99 -3.78
N LYS A 94 -9.94 9.51 -2.71
CA LYS A 94 -10.39 9.31 -1.34
C LYS A 94 -11.86 9.68 -1.12
N THR A 95 -12.37 10.70 -1.82
CA THR A 95 -13.77 11.14 -1.73
C THR A 95 -14.69 10.44 -2.73
N LYS A 96 -14.15 9.82 -3.76
CA LYS A 96 -14.88 9.07 -4.78
C LYS A 96 -14.24 7.70 -4.96
N THR A 97 -14.44 6.83 -3.98
CA THR A 97 -13.86 5.50 -3.94
C THR A 97 -14.55 4.53 -4.91
N VAL A 98 -13.83 3.50 -5.32
CA VAL A 98 -14.35 2.37 -6.09
C VAL A 98 -14.50 1.16 -5.17
N ASP A 99 -15.55 0.37 -5.38
CA ASP A 99 -15.86 -0.82 -4.56
C ASP A 99 -15.52 -2.14 -5.27
N ASP A 100 -14.87 -2.06 -6.42
CA ASP A 100 -14.37 -3.23 -7.15
C ASP A 100 -12.95 -3.57 -6.71
N ILE A 101 -12.75 -4.80 -6.24
CA ILE A 101 -11.47 -5.30 -5.72
C ILE A 101 -10.35 -5.28 -6.77
N GLY A 102 -10.69 -5.46 -8.04
CA GLY A 102 -9.72 -5.45 -9.12
C GLY A 102 -9.27 -4.07 -9.57
N SER A 103 -9.94 -3.02 -9.08
CA SER A 103 -9.71 -1.64 -9.54
C SER A 103 -9.40 -0.66 -8.43
N TYR A 104 -9.69 -1.00 -7.16
CA TYR A 104 -9.59 -0.02 -6.08
C TYR A 104 -8.13 0.43 -5.84
N GLU A 105 -7.14 -0.42 -6.05
CA GLU A 105 -5.72 -0.09 -5.91
C GLU A 105 -5.23 0.94 -6.94
N ARG A 106 -6.00 1.19 -8.03
CA ARG A 106 -5.70 2.19 -9.05
C ARG A 106 -6.25 3.58 -8.74
N MET A 107 -7.04 3.73 -7.69
CA MET A 107 -7.52 5.06 -7.26
C MET A 107 -6.34 6.02 -7.08
N CYS A 108 -6.56 7.30 -7.44
CA CYS A 108 -5.54 8.33 -7.24
C CYS A 108 -5.15 8.42 -5.77
N GLY A 109 -3.88 8.12 -5.47
CA GLY A 109 -3.37 8.08 -4.11
C GLY A 109 -2.29 7.04 -3.88
N VAL A 110 -2.01 6.78 -2.62
CA VAL A 110 -0.96 5.84 -2.19
C VAL A 110 -1.60 4.66 -1.49
N HIS A 111 -1.13 3.47 -1.82
CA HIS A 111 -1.43 2.25 -1.07
C HIS A 111 -0.16 1.51 -0.68
N VAL A 112 -0.28 0.61 0.27
CA VAL A 112 0.78 -0.34 0.62
C VAL A 112 0.18 -1.74 0.71
N SER A 113 0.99 -2.76 0.44
CA SER A 113 0.55 -4.14 0.64
C SER A 113 1.01 -4.70 1.98
N LEU A 114 0.12 -5.47 2.63
CA LEU A 114 0.39 -6.22 3.85
C LEU A 114 0.57 -7.71 3.52
N GLY A 115 1.56 -8.34 4.16
CA GLY A 115 1.87 -9.75 4.00
C GLY A 115 3.13 -10.01 3.18
N THR A 116 3.52 -11.29 3.04
CA THR A 116 4.80 -11.68 2.42
C THR A 116 4.68 -12.08 0.95
N LYS A 117 3.45 -12.26 0.45
CA LYS A 117 3.23 -12.65 -0.94
C LYS A 117 3.49 -11.48 -1.87
N HIS A 118 4.41 -11.66 -2.81
CA HIS A 118 4.62 -10.72 -3.88
C HIS A 118 4.84 -11.47 -5.20
N GLY A 119 4.08 -11.11 -6.24
CA GLY A 119 4.11 -11.80 -7.53
C GLY A 119 5.38 -11.55 -8.34
N MET A 120 5.97 -10.34 -8.22
CA MET A 120 7.04 -9.89 -9.10
C MET A 120 8.43 -9.91 -8.42
N TYR A 121 8.52 -9.68 -7.11
CA TYR A 121 9.81 -9.50 -6.46
C TYR A 121 10.17 -10.68 -5.56
N GLY A 122 11.35 -11.28 -5.85
CA GLY A 122 12.02 -12.18 -4.92
C GLY A 122 12.94 -11.38 -3.99
N LYS A 123 12.90 -11.66 -2.70
CA LYS A 123 13.81 -11.08 -1.71
C LYS A 123 14.56 -12.17 -0.96
N PRO A 124 15.84 -11.96 -0.61
CA PRO A 124 16.53 -12.84 0.33
C PRO A 124 15.72 -12.96 1.63
N GLY A 125 15.51 -14.19 2.09
CA GLY A 125 14.71 -14.47 3.29
C GLY A 125 13.20 -14.63 3.06
N PHE A 126 12.67 -14.25 1.89
CA PHE A 126 11.27 -14.46 1.52
C PHE A 126 11.16 -15.47 0.38
N LYS A 127 10.78 -16.69 0.71
CA LYS A 127 10.51 -17.69 -0.33
C LYS A 127 9.14 -17.43 -0.93
N ARG A 128 9.09 -17.24 -2.26
CA ARG A 128 7.84 -16.96 -2.99
C ARG A 128 6.70 -17.92 -2.67
N ARG A 129 7.01 -19.20 -2.42
CA ARG A 129 6.04 -20.24 -2.07
C ARG A 129 5.43 -20.10 -0.68
N ASP A 130 6.10 -19.39 0.23
CA ASP A 130 5.70 -19.30 1.64
C ASP A 130 4.82 -18.07 1.91
N GLY A 131 4.78 -17.11 0.98
CA GLY A 131 3.90 -15.95 1.07
C GLY A 131 2.45 -16.32 0.74
N LYS A 132 1.53 -16.01 1.64
CA LYS A 132 0.10 -16.29 1.50
C LYS A 132 -0.73 -15.04 1.24
N TYR A 133 -0.30 -13.91 1.80
CA TYR A 133 -1.08 -12.67 1.79
C TYR A 133 -0.38 -11.58 1.00
N HIS A 134 -1.14 -10.94 0.14
CA HIS A 134 -0.90 -9.65 -0.49
C HIS A 134 -2.21 -8.89 -0.40
N LEU A 135 -2.27 -7.92 0.48
CA LEU A 135 -3.50 -7.21 0.78
C LEU A 135 -3.22 -5.71 0.77
N ASP A 136 -3.81 -5.03 -0.21
CA ASP A 136 -3.61 -3.61 -0.37
C ASP A 136 -4.48 -2.81 0.58
N VAL A 137 -3.88 -1.78 1.17
CA VAL A 137 -4.54 -0.84 2.04
C VAL A 137 -4.19 0.58 1.59
N PHE A 138 -5.20 1.43 1.39
CA PHE A 138 -5.00 2.81 0.98
C PHE A 138 -4.66 3.71 2.16
N VAL A 139 -3.62 4.51 1.96
CA VAL A 139 -3.07 5.39 2.99
C VAL A 139 -3.69 6.78 2.89
N ASP A 140 -4.14 7.30 4.01
CA ASP A 140 -4.60 8.67 4.17
C ASP A 140 -3.39 9.60 4.29
N VAL A 141 -2.81 9.97 3.15
CA VAL A 141 -1.65 10.87 3.07
C VAL A 141 -2.07 12.28 2.69
N HIS A 142 -1.41 13.28 3.28
CA HIS A 142 -1.55 14.68 2.89
C HIS A 142 -0.59 15.02 1.74
N SER A 143 0.63 14.53 1.82
CA SER A 143 1.64 14.74 0.78
C SER A 143 2.62 13.57 0.72
N VAL A 144 3.25 13.41 -0.46
CA VAL A 144 4.37 12.51 -0.67
C VAL A 144 5.53 13.31 -1.25
N THR A 145 6.71 13.14 -0.69
CA THR A 145 7.95 13.71 -1.20
C THR A 145 8.87 12.60 -1.72
N LEU A 146 9.55 12.87 -2.80
CA LEU A 146 10.61 12.03 -3.36
C LEU A 146 11.92 12.83 -3.36
N GLY A 147 12.80 12.53 -2.44
CA GLY A 147 13.89 13.43 -2.09
C GLY A 147 13.32 14.74 -1.53
N ASP A 148 13.69 15.87 -2.12
CA ASP A 148 13.22 17.20 -1.73
C ASP A 148 11.98 17.67 -2.51
N GLU A 149 11.48 16.85 -3.45
CA GLU A 149 10.37 17.22 -4.32
C GLU A 149 9.05 16.66 -3.81
N VAL A 150 8.01 17.50 -3.73
CA VAL A 150 6.64 17.07 -3.46
C VAL A 150 6.06 16.53 -4.75
N VAL A 151 5.73 15.23 -4.77
CA VAL A 151 5.19 14.55 -5.95
C VAL A 151 3.68 14.28 -5.85
N TYR A 152 3.11 14.35 -4.64
CA TYR A 152 1.68 14.20 -4.40
C TYR A 152 1.26 15.16 -3.28
N LYS A 153 0.16 15.86 -3.47
CA LYS A 153 -0.41 16.77 -2.47
C LYS A 153 -1.89 17.00 -2.75
N ASP A 154 -2.69 17.13 -1.68
CA ASP A 154 -4.12 17.49 -1.75
C ASP A 154 -4.90 16.58 -2.72
N ASP A 155 -4.74 15.26 -2.56
CA ASP A 155 -5.37 14.19 -3.35
C ASP A 155 -5.03 14.21 -4.85
N ALA A 156 -3.91 14.82 -5.24
CA ALA A 156 -3.46 14.90 -6.64
C ALA A 156 -1.96 14.64 -6.82
N TRP A 157 -1.61 13.95 -7.91
CA TRP A 157 -0.23 13.84 -8.37
C TRP A 157 0.21 15.15 -9.03
N ILE A 158 1.40 15.62 -8.62
CA ILE A 158 2.05 16.79 -9.22
C ILE A 158 2.89 16.29 -10.39
N ILE A 159 2.58 16.78 -11.60
CA ILE A 159 3.37 16.46 -12.79
C ILE A 159 4.61 17.34 -12.77
N ILE A 160 5.77 16.74 -12.51
CA ILE A 160 7.06 17.42 -12.64
C ILE A 160 7.49 17.25 -14.09
N PRO A 161 7.66 18.35 -14.85
CA PRO A 161 8.20 18.26 -16.21
C PRO A 161 9.59 17.59 -16.16
N PHE A 162 9.80 16.54 -16.95
CA PHE A 162 11.14 16.02 -17.17
C PHE A 162 11.94 17.09 -17.91
N ASN A 163 12.79 17.80 -17.22
CA ASN A 163 13.84 18.57 -17.87
C ASN A 163 14.89 17.57 -18.38
N HIS A 164 14.83 17.25 -19.65
CA HIS A 164 15.95 16.59 -20.30
C HIS A 164 17.15 17.58 -20.27
N SER A 165 17.98 17.44 -19.26
CA SER A 165 19.33 18.02 -19.32
C SER A 165 20.06 17.20 -20.41
N THR A 166 20.23 17.82 -21.55
CA THR A 166 21.04 17.32 -22.66
C THR A 166 22.48 17.19 -22.25
#